data_114f4cb9f3db9ec24a3c160cb68fea51
#
_entry.id   114f4cb9f3db9ec24a3c160cb68fea51
#
_cell.length_a   1.000
_cell.length_b   1.000
_cell.length_c   1.000
_cell.angle_alpha   90.00
_cell.angle_beta   90.00
_cell.angle_gamma   90.00
#
_symmetry.space_group_name_H-M   'P 1'
#
loop_
_entity.id
_entity.type
_entity.pdbx_description
1 polymer ?
#
loop_
_entity_poly.entity_id
_entity_poly.type
_entity_poly.pdbx_seq_one_letter_code
_entity_poly.pdbx_strand_id
1 'polypeptide(L)'
;MKRFSNNIKNMKPRKDSKWHQGYVPNNLCTKLFRSCKDEPIIYRSGLELQFIEFCESNPKVKRWASEPIAIEYYNRLSQTNKNYYPDYVIETTDGNHIIVEIKPYNQTIKPAAQCSEWLKEAWVTNTDKWKAAEEFAHKHNAKFIIVTEKFFE
;
A
#
# COMPACT_ATOMS: atom_id res chain seq x y z
N MET A 1 17.29 13.43 -1.42
CA MET A 1 16.04 12.64 -1.40
C MET A 1 16.04 11.69 -2.60
N LYS A 2 16.14 10.38 -2.36
CA LYS A 2 16.03 9.40 -3.45
C LYS A 2 14.58 9.43 -3.96
N ARG A 3 14.41 9.73 -5.25
CA ARG A 3 13.09 9.69 -5.88
C ARG A 3 12.64 8.23 -5.96
N PHE A 4 11.52 7.92 -5.36
CA PHE A 4 10.82 6.68 -5.67
C PHE A 4 10.39 6.75 -7.14
N SER A 5 10.60 5.66 -7.88
CA SER A 5 10.24 5.59 -9.30
C SER A 5 8.73 5.85 -9.49
N ASN A 6 8.38 6.77 -10.39
CA ASN A 6 7.03 7.26 -10.61
C ASN A 6 6.15 6.33 -11.46
N ASN A 7 6.35 5.02 -11.42
CA ASN A 7 5.46 4.10 -12.11
C ASN A 7 4.14 3.94 -11.35
N ILE A 8 3.33 4.98 -11.39
CA ILE A 8 1.95 4.92 -10.89
C ILE A 8 1.12 4.19 -11.96
N LYS A 9 0.60 3.03 -11.58
CA LYS A 9 -0.26 2.24 -12.44
C LYS A 9 -1.59 2.96 -12.63
N ASN A 10 -2.00 3.20 -13.89
CA ASN A 10 -3.31 3.73 -14.23
C ASN A 10 -4.39 2.68 -13.92
N MET A 11 -4.85 2.65 -12.70
CA MET A 11 -5.86 1.69 -12.24
C MET A 11 -7.20 2.41 -12.06
N LYS A 12 -8.22 1.91 -12.77
CA LYS A 12 -9.59 2.44 -12.64
C LYS A 12 -10.40 1.58 -11.67
N PRO A 13 -11.30 2.16 -10.88
CA PRO A 13 -12.25 1.38 -10.09
C PRO A 13 -13.05 0.45 -10.98
N ARG A 14 -13.30 -0.77 -10.53
CA ARG A 14 -14.13 -1.74 -11.25
C ARG A 14 -15.59 -1.47 -10.95
N LYS A 15 -16.41 -1.30 -11.99
CA LYS A 15 -17.86 -1.05 -11.84
C LYS A 15 -18.62 -2.19 -11.14
N ASP A 16 -18.16 -3.40 -11.30
CA ASP A 16 -18.76 -4.64 -10.79
C ASP A 16 -18.12 -5.15 -9.50
N SER A 17 -17.24 -4.36 -8.89
CA SER A 17 -16.60 -4.77 -7.65
C SER A 17 -17.59 -4.75 -6.47
N LYS A 18 -17.60 -5.82 -5.69
CA LYS A 18 -18.34 -5.88 -4.42
C LYS A 18 -17.71 -5.06 -3.30
N TRP A 19 -16.51 -4.52 -3.53
CA TRP A 19 -15.78 -3.70 -2.57
C TRP A 19 -16.08 -2.22 -2.81
N HIS A 20 -16.12 -1.46 -1.71
CA HIS A 20 -16.25 -0.01 -1.80
C HIS A 20 -15.02 0.57 -2.50
N GLN A 21 -15.22 1.19 -3.66
CA GLN A 21 -14.15 1.78 -4.48
C GLN A 21 -14.56 3.16 -4.99
N GLY A 22 -13.58 4.00 -5.24
CA GLY A 22 -13.84 5.31 -5.81
C GLY A 22 -12.58 6.09 -6.11
N TYR A 23 -12.78 7.33 -6.50
CA TYR A 23 -11.71 8.31 -6.70
C TYR A 23 -11.75 9.37 -5.61
N VAL A 24 -10.58 9.76 -5.13
CA VAL A 24 -10.42 10.97 -4.34
C VAL A 24 -9.87 12.05 -5.27
N PRO A 25 -10.58 13.18 -5.45
CA PRO A 25 -10.07 14.28 -6.27
C PRO A 25 -8.76 14.84 -5.70
N ASN A 26 -7.75 14.97 -6.55
CA ASN A 26 -6.41 15.41 -6.12
C ASN A 26 -6.42 16.82 -5.52
N ASN A 27 -7.33 17.68 -6.00
CA ASN A 27 -7.49 19.05 -5.46
C ASN A 27 -7.98 19.08 -4.01
N LEU A 28 -8.53 17.98 -3.49
CA LEU A 28 -8.89 17.84 -2.08
C LEU A 28 -7.73 17.33 -1.21
N CYS A 29 -6.65 16.89 -1.84
CA CYS A 29 -5.46 16.36 -1.16
C CYS A 29 -4.37 17.42 -1.10
N THR A 30 -4.09 17.93 0.10
CA THR A 30 -3.13 19.01 0.31
C THR A 30 -1.70 18.54 0.53
N LYS A 31 -1.53 17.26 0.89
CA LYS A 31 -0.24 16.67 1.30
C LYS A 31 0.35 15.68 0.29
N LEU A 32 -0.15 15.63 -0.93
CA LEU A 32 0.40 14.75 -1.96
C LEU A 32 1.82 15.15 -2.33
N PHE A 33 2.67 14.16 -2.59
CA PHE A 33 3.94 14.39 -3.26
C PHE A 33 3.68 15.10 -4.60
N ARG A 34 4.53 16.06 -4.93
CA ARG A 34 4.34 16.90 -6.12
C ARG A 34 4.21 16.11 -7.41
N SER A 35 4.96 15.03 -7.54
CA SER A 35 4.93 14.12 -8.68
C SER A 35 3.62 13.32 -8.82
N CYS A 36 2.78 13.31 -7.79
CA CYS A 36 1.52 12.56 -7.77
C CYS A 36 0.28 13.42 -7.91
N LYS A 37 0.42 14.76 -8.03
CA LYS A 37 -0.71 15.69 -8.01
C LYS A 37 -1.60 15.62 -9.26
N ASP A 38 -1.05 15.15 -10.37
CA ASP A 38 -1.76 15.08 -11.65
C ASP A 38 -2.43 13.72 -11.90
N GLU A 39 -2.19 12.75 -11.01
CA GLU A 39 -2.75 11.39 -11.12
C GLU A 39 -3.95 11.23 -10.20
N PRO A 40 -5.05 10.62 -10.67
CA PRO A 40 -6.21 10.37 -9.81
C PRO A 40 -5.85 9.38 -8.69
N ILE A 41 -6.33 9.66 -7.49
CA ILE A 41 -6.17 8.76 -6.34
C ILE A 41 -7.33 7.79 -6.31
N ILE A 42 -7.03 6.50 -6.34
CA ILE A 42 -8.02 5.43 -6.30
C ILE A 42 -7.95 4.75 -4.94
N TYR A 43 -9.10 4.62 -4.26
CA TYR A 43 -9.23 3.73 -3.12
C TYR A 43 -10.09 2.52 -3.50
N ARG A 44 -9.69 1.34 -3.07
CA ARG A 44 -10.37 0.07 -3.39
C ARG A 44 -11.08 -0.55 -2.19
N SER A 45 -11.01 0.11 -1.05
CA SER A 45 -11.70 -0.30 0.17
C SER A 45 -12.00 0.90 1.05
N GLY A 46 -12.95 0.74 1.97
CA GLY A 46 -13.23 1.75 2.99
C GLY A 46 -12.03 1.99 3.91
N LEU A 47 -11.23 0.95 4.15
CA LEU A 47 -10.02 1.05 4.97
C LEU A 47 -8.94 1.90 4.30
N GLU A 48 -8.78 1.78 2.98
CA GLU A 48 -7.89 2.65 2.21
C GLU A 48 -8.33 4.12 2.27
N LEU A 49 -9.63 4.38 2.11
CA LEU A 49 -10.16 5.74 2.23
C LEU A 49 -9.91 6.31 3.63
N GLN A 50 -10.11 5.52 4.67
CA GLN A 50 -9.85 5.91 6.05
C GLN A 50 -8.36 6.25 6.28
N PHE A 51 -7.46 5.51 5.64
CA PHE A 51 -6.03 5.81 5.69
C PHE A 51 -5.68 7.13 4.96
N ILE A 52 -6.31 7.40 3.81
CA ILE A 52 -6.13 8.68 3.10
C ILE A 52 -6.58 9.86 3.98
N GLU A 53 -7.73 9.73 4.62
CA GLU A 53 -8.23 10.74 5.56
C GLU A 53 -7.27 10.95 6.74
N PHE A 54 -6.71 9.86 7.26
CA PHE A 54 -5.67 9.91 8.30
C PHE A 54 -4.45 10.68 7.82
N CYS A 55 -3.93 10.39 6.61
CA CYS A 55 -2.77 11.09 6.07
C CYS A 55 -3.01 12.60 5.96
N GLU A 56 -4.19 13.00 5.46
CA GLU A 56 -4.52 14.41 5.28
C GLU A 56 -4.76 15.16 6.60
N SER A 57 -5.26 14.49 7.63
CA SER A 57 -5.60 15.11 8.91
C SER A 57 -4.49 15.04 9.96
N ASN A 58 -3.55 14.09 9.86
CA ASN A 58 -2.53 13.91 10.89
C ASN A 58 -1.37 14.90 10.70
N PRO A 59 -1.07 15.75 11.69
CA PRO A 59 -0.01 16.77 11.57
C PRO A 59 1.40 16.17 11.47
N LYS A 60 1.60 14.90 11.85
CA LYS A 60 2.90 14.22 11.72
C LYS A 60 3.18 13.73 10.30
N VAL A 61 2.16 13.65 9.45
CA VAL A 61 2.32 13.31 8.03
C VAL A 61 2.60 14.59 7.26
N LYS A 62 3.77 14.68 6.66
CA LYS A 62 4.17 15.80 5.83
C LYS A 62 3.64 15.65 4.40
N ARG A 63 3.86 14.49 3.80
CA ARG A 63 3.44 14.16 2.44
C ARG A 63 3.13 12.67 2.33
N TRP A 64 2.30 12.31 1.34
CA TRP A 64 1.99 10.93 1.04
C TRP A 64 1.79 10.71 -0.46
N ALA A 65 1.88 9.45 -0.89
CA ALA A 65 1.66 9.05 -2.27
C ALA A 65 0.94 7.69 -2.31
N SER A 66 0.08 7.51 -3.30
CA SER A 66 -0.64 6.27 -3.57
C SER A 66 0.09 5.47 -4.65
N GLU A 67 0.43 4.23 -4.35
CA GLU A 67 1.12 3.29 -5.26
C GLU A 67 2.35 3.90 -5.97
N PRO A 68 3.26 4.59 -5.27
CA PRO A 68 4.31 5.37 -5.91
C PRO A 68 5.52 4.55 -6.36
N ILE A 69 5.65 3.31 -5.92
CA ILE A 69 6.84 2.47 -6.14
C ILE A 69 6.45 1.06 -6.58
N ALA A 70 7.35 0.44 -7.34
CA ALA A 70 7.30 -0.99 -7.64
C ALA A 70 8.46 -1.69 -6.94
N ILE A 71 8.16 -2.74 -6.19
CA ILE A 71 9.15 -3.58 -5.52
C ILE A 71 9.15 -4.94 -6.19
N GLU A 72 10.31 -5.33 -6.73
CA GLU A 72 10.45 -6.67 -7.27
C GLU A 72 10.50 -7.70 -6.13
N TYR A 73 9.74 -8.78 -6.28
CA TYR A 73 9.75 -9.89 -5.35
C TYR A 73 9.71 -11.23 -6.07
N TYR A 74 10.30 -12.25 -5.45
CA TYR A 74 10.22 -13.62 -5.96
C TYR A 74 8.95 -14.29 -5.43
N ASN A 75 8.10 -14.74 -6.37
CA ASN A 75 6.86 -15.45 -6.03
C ASN A 75 7.13 -16.96 -6.05
N ARG A 76 7.04 -17.60 -4.90
CA ARG A 76 7.31 -19.05 -4.74
C ARG A 76 6.31 -19.93 -5.48
N LEU A 77 5.06 -19.47 -5.64
CA LEU A 77 4.03 -20.24 -6.34
C LEU A 77 4.30 -20.33 -7.84
N SER A 78 4.55 -19.19 -8.46
CA SER A 78 4.85 -19.11 -9.90
C SER A 78 6.33 -19.39 -10.22
N GLN A 79 7.20 -19.38 -9.21
CA GLN A 79 8.66 -19.48 -9.36
C GLN A 79 9.24 -18.43 -10.31
N THR A 80 8.67 -17.22 -10.26
CA THR A 80 9.08 -16.09 -11.09
C THR A 80 9.19 -14.82 -10.26
N ASN A 81 9.96 -13.85 -10.75
CA ASN A 81 9.96 -12.51 -10.21
C ASN A 81 8.74 -11.73 -10.70
N LYS A 82 8.11 -11.01 -9.81
CA LYS A 82 6.95 -10.16 -10.07
C LYS A 82 7.14 -8.80 -9.42
N ASN A 83 6.34 -7.84 -9.83
CA ASN A 83 6.30 -6.52 -9.21
C ASN A 83 5.17 -6.43 -8.18
N TYR A 84 5.50 -5.85 -7.04
CA TYR A 84 4.58 -5.52 -5.97
C TYR A 84 4.48 -3.99 -5.84
N TYR A 85 3.26 -3.49 -5.76
CA TYR A 85 2.97 -2.07 -5.61
C TYR A 85 2.36 -1.85 -4.23
N PRO A 86 3.14 -1.43 -3.23
CA PRO A 86 2.60 -1.07 -1.92
C PRO A 86 1.57 0.04 -2.04
N ASP A 87 0.56 0.03 -1.16
CA ASP A 87 -0.57 0.94 -1.27
C ASP A 87 -0.15 2.41 -1.12
N TYR A 88 0.70 2.72 -0.15
CA TYR A 88 1.10 4.10 0.14
C TYR A 88 2.56 4.20 0.56
N VAL A 89 3.10 5.39 0.36
CA VAL A 89 4.34 5.83 1.01
C VAL A 89 4.04 7.16 1.69
N ILE A 90 4.43 7.29 2.94
CA ILE A 90 4.32 8.54 3.69
C ILE A 90 5.70 9.07 4.07
N GLU A 91 5.82 10.39 4.08
CA GLU A 91 6.95 11.11 4.66
C GLU A 91 6.45 11.84 5.90
N THR A 92 7.10 11.59 7.02
CA THR A 92 6.77 12.24 8.28
C THR A 92 7.48 13.58 8.41
N THR A 93 7.00 14.42 9.33
CA THR A 93 7.58 15.76 9.55
C THR A 93 9.00 15.72 10.09
N ASP A 94 9.43 14.61 10.70
CA ASP A 94 10.80 14.38 11.15
C ASP A 94 11.71 13.73 10.07
N GLY A 95 11.22 13.61 8.84
CA GLY A 95 12.00 13.14 7.69
C GLY A 95 12.04 11.63 7.48
N ASN A 96 11.29 10.85 8.23
CA ASN A 96 11.19 9.41 8.03
C ASN A 96 10.26 9.05 6.87
N HIS A 97 10.58 7.96 6.17
CA HIS A 97 9.75 7.40 5.12
C HIS A 97 9.17 6.06 5.57
N ILE A 98 7.89 5.86 5.33
CA ILE A 98 7.17 4.64 5.71
C ILE A 98 6.42 4.12 4.49
N ILE A 99 6.70 2.87 4.13
CA ILE A 99 5.99 2.13 3.10
C ILE A 99 4.83 1.41 3.77
N VAL A 100 3.63 1.58 3.24
CA VAL A 100 2.38 1.13 3.88
C VAL A 100 1.61 0.19 2.97
N GLU A 101 1.25 -0.96 3.52
CA GLU A 101 0.25 -1.88 2.95
C GLU A 101 -1.01 -1.82 3.80
N ILE A 102 -2.16 -1.74 3.15
CA ILE A 102 -3.47 -1.77 3.82
C ILE A 102 -4.05 -3.17 3.70
N LYS A 103 -4.35 -3.80 4.83
CA LYS A 103 -4.96 -5.14 4.87
C LYS A 103 -5.95 -5.25 6.02
N PRO A 104 -7.07 -5.93 5.84
CA PRO A 104 -7.89 -6.36 6.96
C PRO A 104 -7.06 -7.24 7.92
N TYR A 105 -7.28 -7.09 9.22
CA TYR A 105 -6.50 -7.80 10.24
C TYR A 105 -6.48 -9.31 10.03
N ASN A 106 -7.63 -9.90 9.67
CA ASN A 106 -7.73 -11.35 9.45
C ASN A 106 -6.85 -11.86 8.28
N GLN A 107 -6.44 -10.99 7.37
CA GLN A 107 -5.51 -11.33 6.28
C GLN A 107 -4.04 -11.18 6.67
N THR A 108 -3.75 -10.68 7.85
CA THR A 108 -2.38 -10.56 8.39
C THR A 108 -1.99 -11.74 9.28
N ILE A 109 -2.90 -12.69 9.46
CA ILE A 109 -2.72 -13.88 10.29
C ILE A 109 -2.63 -15.10 9.38
N LYS A 110 -1.69 -16.00 9.67
CA LYS A 110 -1.56 -17.25 8.92
C LYS A 110 -2.87 -18.03 8.98
N PRO A 111 -3.45 -18.43 7.82
CA PRO A 111 -4.68 -19.19 7.81
C PRO A 111 -4.50 -20.58 8.42
N ALA A 112 -5.61 -21.16 8.90
CA ALA A 112 -5.63 -22.52 9.45
C ALA A 112 -5.20 -23.56 8.42
N ALA A 113 -4.57 -24.66 8.86
CA ALA A 113 -4.08 -25.72 7.98
C ALA A 113 -5.15 -26.31 7.08
N GLN A 114 -6.41 -26.34 7.52
CA GLN A 114 -7.56 -26.88 6.78
C GLN A 114 -8.30 -25.82 5.94
N CYS A 115 -7.74 -24.62 5.78
CA CYS A 115 -8.33 -23.59 4.93
C CYS A 115 -8.28 -23.99 3.43
N SER A 116 -8.99 -23.23 2.59
CA SER A 116 -8.97 -23.44 1.14
C SER A 116 -7.58 -23.24 0.54
N GLU A 117 -7.31 -23.90 -0.59
CA GLU A 117 -6.05 -23.71 -1.34
C GLU A 117 -5.86 -22.24 -1.76
N TRP A 118 -6.96 -21.55 -2.11
CA TRP A 118 -6.91 -20.14 -2.46
C TRP A 118 -6.36 -19.28 -1.32
N LEU A 119 -6.78 -19.52 -0.08
CA LEU A 119 -6.27 -18.80 1.09
C LEU A 119 -4.80 -19.12 1.37
N LYS A 120 -4.39 -20.38 1.19
CA LYS A 120 -2.98 -20.78 1.34
C LYS A 120 -2.08 -20.07 0.31
N GLU A 121 -2.51 -20.04 -0.95
CA GLU A 121 -1.78 -19.38 -2.02
C GLU A 121 -1.71 -17.87 -1.81
N ALA A 122 -2.81 -17.24 -1.41
CA ALA A 122 -2.84 -15.82 -1.07
C ALA A 122 -1.86 -15.49 0.07
N TRP A 123 -1.80 -16.34 1.08
CA TRP A 123 -0.87 -16.17 2.21
C TRP A 123 0.60 -16.26 1.76
N VAL A 124 0.94 -17.25 0.93
CA VAL A 124 2.29 -17.39 0.37
C VAL A 124 2.67 -16.14 -0.42
N THR A 125 1.81 -15.68 -1.33
CA THR A 125 2.06 -14.49 -2.14
C THR A 125 2.22 -13.24 -1.28
N ASN A 126 1.33 -13.03 -0.31
CA ASN A 126 1.41 -11.87 0.58
C ASN A 126 2.69 -11.87 1.42
N THR A 127 3.07 -13.01 1.98
CA THR A 127 4.31 -13.10 2.77
C THR A 127 5.55 -12.89 1.92
N ASP A 128 5.57 -13.34 0.68
CA ASP A 128 6.67 -13.07 -0.27
C ASP A 128 6.78 -11.56 -0.57
N LYS A 129 5.66 -10.89 -0.81
CA LYS A 129 5.60 -9.44 -1.03
C LYS A 129 6.10 -8.67 0.18
N TRP A 130 5.62 -9.01 1.37
CA TRP A 130 5.96 -8.28 2.60
C TRP A 130 7.42 -8.45 2.98
N LYS A 131 7.98 -9.65 2.77
CA LYS A 131 9.42 -9.87 2.97
C LYS A 131 10.24 -8.97 2.04
N ALA A 132 9.90 -8.91 0.77
CA ALA A 132 10.58 -8.05 -0.19
C ALA A 132 10.41 -6.57 0.16
N ALA A 133 9.24 -6.16 0.64
CA ALA A 133 8.99 -4.79 1.09
C ALA A 133 9.85 -4.40 2.31
N GLU A 134 10.02 -5.30 3.27
CA GLU A 134 10.90 -5.08 4.42
C GLU A 134 12.36 -4.92 4.00
N GLU A 135 12.84 -5.77 3.11
CA GLU A 135 14.19 -5.70 2.57
C GLU A 135 14.42 -4.40 1.78
N PHE A 136 13.45 -4.02 0.96
CA PHE A 136 13.48 -2.75 0.22
C PHE A 136 13.51 -1.55 1.15
N ALA A 137 12.64 -1.53 2.16
CA ALA A 137 12.60 -0.45 3.15
C ALA A 137 13.93 -0.32 3.87
N HIS A 138 14.51 -1.43 4.32
CA HIS A 138 15.81 -1.43 5.00
C HIS A 138 16.91 -0.82 4.13
N LYS A 139 16.98 -1.20 2.85
CA LYS A 139 17.96 -0.66 1.90
C LYS A 139 17.81 0.84 1.65
N HIS A 140 16.63 1.40 1.84
CA HIS A 140 16.32 2.81 1.58
C HIS A 140 16.16 3.64 2.85
N ASN A 141 16.58 3.11 4.00
CA ASN A 141 16.41 3.75 5.32
C ASN A 141 14.95 4.15 5.60
N ALA A 142 14.02 3.30 5.17
CA ALA A 142 12.59 3.44 5.40
C ALA A 142 12.09 2.33 6.32
N LYS A 143 10.83 2.41 6.70
CA LYS A 143 10.11 1.34 7.42
C LYS A 143 9.00 0.79 6.54
N PHE A 144 8.68 -0.48 6.71
CA PHE A 144 7.50 -1.09 6.12
C PHE A 144 6.52 -1.46 7.24
N ILE A 145 5.27 -1.07 7.09
CA ILE A 145 4.19 -1.41 8.03
C ILE A 145 2.96 -1.91 7.28
N ILE A 146 2.19 -2.76 7.95
CA ILE A 146 0.87 -3.17 7.51
C ILE A 146 -0.15 -2.49 8.41
N VAL A 147 -1.04 -1.70 7.81
CA VAL A 147 -2.11 -1.00 8.51
C VAL A 147 -3.39 -1.79 8.36
N THR A 148 -4.01 -2.10 9.49
CA THR A 148 -5.30 -2.78 9.58
C THR A 148 -6.35 -1.87 10.18
N GLU A 149 -7.61 -2.32 10.23
CA GLU A 149 -8.69 -1.61 10.93
C GLU A 149 -8.35 -1.28 12.39
N LYS A 150 -7.52 -2.10 13.02
CA LYS A 150 -7.09 -1.88 14.42
C LYS A 150 -6.23 -0.64 14.61
N PHE A 151 -5.60 -0.16 13.55
CA PHE A 151 -4.80 1.07 13.59
C PHE A 151 -5.64 2.30 13.94
N PHE A 152 -6.93 2.29 13.57
CA PHE A 152 -7.85 3.41 13.77
C PHE A 152 -8.75 3.26 15.00
N GLU A 153 -8.58 2.21 15.76
CA GLU A 153 -9.32 1.99 17.02
C GLU A 153 -8.79 2.84 18.18
#